data_d29084db1ceef143b96e5263079dcb39
#
_entry.id   d29084db1ceef143b96e5263079dcb39
#
_cell.length_a   1.000
_cell.length_b   1.000
_cell.length_c   1.000
_cell.angle_alpha   90.00
_cell.angle_beta   90.00
_cell.angle_gamma   90.00
#
_symmetry.space_group_name_H-M   'P 1'
#
loop_
_entity.id
_entity.type
_entity.pdbx_description
1 polymer ?
#
loop_
_entity_poly.entity_id
_entity_poly.type
_entity_poly.pdbx_seq_one_letter_code
_entity_poly.pdbx_strand_id
1 'polypeptide(L)'
;RFWGTPLPIWRDENRGEKCIGSLEELYAEIEKSVAAGIMESNPLKENGFVPGDYSQENYDKIDLHRPYVDKIVLVNEEGKPMYRESDLIDVWFDSGSMPYAQLHYPFEGEMARGTEADRDALIHSTYEGYAIPPKFYPADFINEGVDQTRGWFFTLHAIATMVFDSVAFKNVISSGLVLDAKGNKMSKHVGNV
;
A
#
# COMPACT_ATOMS: atom_id res chain seq x y z
N ARG A 1 5.47 14.50 -7.63
CA ARG A 1 4.96 13.39 -8.45
C ARG A 1 3.51 13.63 -8.83
N PHE A 2 3.16 13.27 -10.07
CA PHE A 2 1.78 13.37 -10.56
C PHE A 2 0.99 12.07 -10.40
N TRP A 3 1.67 10.94 -10.30
CA TRP A 3 1.08 9.60 -10.24
C TRP A 3 1.65 8.81 -9.08
N GLY A 4 0.79 8.08 -8.41
CA GLY A 4 1.10 7.20 -7.28
C GLY A 4 -0.05 7.18 -6.28
N THR A 5 0.02 6.25 -5.33
CA THR A 5 -0.94 6.12 -4.25
C THR A 5 -0.80 7.29 -3.27
N PRO A 6 -1.88 8.02 -2.95
CA PRO A 6 -1.86 9.07 -1.94
C PRO A 6 -1.47 8.51 -0.57
N LEU A 7 -0.59 9.23 0.15
CA LEU A 7 -0.26 8.87 1.53
C LEU A 7 -1.50 9.03 2.42
N PRO A 8 -1.89 8.00 3.20
CA PRO A 8 -3.06 8.05 4.07
C PRO A 8 -2.73 8.74 5.41
N ILE A 9 -2.06 9.89 5.33
CA ILE A 9 -1.59 10.64 6.50
C ILE A 9 -2.22 12.02 6.50
N TRP A 10 -2.86 12.40 7.61
CA TRP A 10 -3.39 13.74 7.86
C TRP A 10 -2.60 14.41 8.95
N ARG A 11 -2.35 15.71 8.78
CA ARG A 11 -1.59 16.54 9.73
C ARG A 11 -2.34 17.80 10.11
N ASP A 12 -2.22 18.19 11.36
CA ASP A 12 -2.64 19.50 11.86
C ASP A 12 -1.50 20.53 11.82
N GLU A 13 -1.82 21.77 12.18
CA GLU A 13 -0.86 22.89 12.22
C GLU A 13 0.30 22.68 13.22
N ASN A 14 0.09 21.86 14.25
CA ASN A 14 1.08 21.55 15.29
C ASN A 14 1.90 20.30 14.99
N ARG A 15 1.80 19.75 13.76
CA ARG A 15 2.43 18.51 13.32
C ARG A 15 1.91 17.25 14.02
N GLY A 16 0.70 17.32 14.60
CA GLY A 16 -0.02 16.11 14.97
C GLY A 16 -0.34 15.30 13.74
N GLU A 17 -0.11 13.99 13.78
CA GLU A 17 -0.28 13.10 12.64
C GLU A 17 -1.32 12.03 12.94
N LYS A 18 -2.12 11.71 11.93
CA LYS A 18 -3.03 10.57 11.93
C LYS A 18 -2.81 9.78 10.65
N CYS A 19 -2.39 8.52 10.78
CA CYS A 19 -2.28 7.58 9.67
C CYS A 19 -3.52 6.69 9.64
N ILE A 20 -4.22 6.67 8.51
CA ILE A 20 -5.45 5.90 8.33
C ILE A 20 -5.11 4.52 7.77
N GLY A 21 -5.50 3.47 8.48
CA GLY A 21 -5.18 2.09 8.14
C GLY A 21 -6.25 1.35 7.33
N SER A 22 -7.49 1.88 7.25
CA SER A 22 -8.58 1.25 6.50
C SER A 22 -9.63 2.25 6.03
N LEU A 23 -10.49 1.81 5.10
CA LEU A 23 -11.63 2.62 4.65
C LEU A 23 -12.70 2.79 5.73
N GLU A 24 -12.88 1.80 6.58
CA GLU A 24 -13.77 1.88 7.74
C GLU A 24 -13.29 2.95 8.73
N GLU A 25 -11.98 2.97 8.99
CA GLU A 25 -11.39 4.02 9.83
C GLU A 25 -11.53 5.39 9.19
N LEU A 26 -11.22 5.52 7.89
CA LEU A 26 -11.43 6.78 7.17
C LEU A 26 -12.87 7.25 7.25
N TYR A 27 -13.83 6.36 7.01
CA TYR A 27 -15.26 6.67 7.11
C TYR A 27 -15.61 7.20 8.51
N ALA A 28 -15.17 6.51 9.55
CA ALA A 28 -15.45 6.90 10.94
C ALA A 28 -14.80 8.25 11.31
N GLU A 29 -13.59 8.50 10.84
CA GLU A 29 -12.90 9.78 11.07
C GLU A 29 -13.57 10.95 10.31
N ILE A 30 -14.08 10.71 9.10
CA ILE A 30 -14.88 11.71 8.38
C ILE A 30 -16.18 12.00 9.13
N GLU A 31 -16.89 10.99 9.67
CA GLU A 31 -18.11 11.23 10.49
C GLU A 31 -17.80 12.10 11.72
N LYS A 32 -16.63 11.94 12.36
CA LYS A 32 -16.18 12.83 13.44
C LYS A 32 -15.98 14.26 12.95
N SER A 33 -15.38 14.43 11.76
CA SER A 33 -15.20 15.75 11.15
C SER A 33 -16.51 16.44 10.81
N VAL A 34 -17.50 15.68 10.33
CA VAL A 34 -18.86 16.19 10.08
C VAL A 34 -19.52 16.60 11.39
N ALA A 35 -19.44 15.77 12.43
CA ALA A 35 -19.98 16.08 13.74
C ALA A 35 -19.34 17.32 14.38
N ALA A 36 -18.06 17.56 14.10
CA ALA A 36 -17.32 18.75 14.56
C ALA A 36 -17.57 20.01 13.68
N GLY A 37 -18.32 19.88 12.58
CA GLY A 37 -18.58 20.97 11.65
C GLY A 37 -17.40 21.36 10.76
N ILE A 38 -16.38 20.51 10.66
CA ILE A 38 -15.21 20.69 9.78
C ILE A 38 -15.55 20.33 8.34
N MET A 39 -16.31 19.25 8.15
CA MET A 39 -16.86 18.85 6.86
C MET A 39 -18.38 18.98 6.86
N GLU A 40 -18.96 19.30 5.71
CA GLU A 40 -20.41 19.40 5.54
C GLU A 40 -21.07 18.01 5.48
N SER A 41 -20.39 17.07 4.88
CA SER A 41 -20.88 15.70 4.69
C SER A 41 -19.73 14.70 4.55
N ASN A 42 -20.07 13.41 4.61
CA ASN A 42 -19.12 12.32 4.37
C ASN A 42 -19.24 11.87 2.89
N PRO A 43 -18.24 12.13 2.04
CA PRO A 43 -18.30 11.78 0.62
C PRO A 43 -18.36 10.27 0.37
N LEU A 44 -17.81 9.44 1.26
CA LEU A 44 -17.92 7.99 1.12
C LEU A 44 -19.38 7.55 1.33
N LYS A 45 -20.04 8.12 2.31
CA LYS A 45 -21.46 7.87 2.62
C LYS A 45 -22.39 8.36 1.50
N GLU A 46 -22.13 9.54 0.96
CA GLU A 46 -22.91 10.10 -0.16
C GLU A 46 -22.83 9.22 -1.40
N ASN A 47 -21.68 8.63 -1.66
CA ASN A 47 -21.48 7.70 -2.76
C ASN A 47 -22.04 6.29 -2.47
N GLY A 48 -22.59 6.05 -1.27
CA GLY A 48 -23.20 4.79 -0.89
C GLY A 48 -22.21 3.71 -0.49
N PHE A 49 -20.99 4.08 -0.09
CA PHE A 49 -20.03 3.14 0.48
C PHE A 49 -20.52 2.60 1.82
N VAL A 50 -20.41 1.29 2.00
CA VAL A 50 -20.83 0.58 3.21
C VAL A 50 -19.59 0.02 3.92
N PRO A 51 -19.23 0.51 5.12
CA PRO A 51 -18.12 -0.05 5.89
C PRO A 51 -18.33 -1.53 6.18
N GLY A 52 -17.28 -2.35 6.01
CA GLY A 52 -17.32 -3.80 6.22
C GLY A 52 -17.85 -4.62 5.04
N ASP A 53 -18.27 -3.99 3.96
CA ASP A 53 -18.59 -4.64 2.70
C ASP A 53 -17.37 -4.58 1.77
N TYR A 54 -16.70 -5.72 1.58
CA TYR A 54 -15.49 -5.86 0.77
C TYR A 54 -15.77 -6.24 -0.69
N SER A 55 -17.02 -6.12 -1.15
CA SER A 55 -17.37 -6.39 -2.53
C SER A 55 -16.75 -5.36 -3.48
N GLN A 56 -16.39 -5.79 -4.68
CA GLN A 56 -15.89 -4.89 -5.73
C GLN A 56 -16.91 -3.79 -6.04
N GLU A 57 -18.20 -4.11 -6.06
CA GLU A 57 -19.27 -3.14 -6.29
C GLU A 57 -19.27 -2.01 -5.25
N ASN A 58 -18.93 -2.32 -3.98
CA ASN A 58 -18.83 -1.32 -2.93
C ASN A 58 -17.60 -0.43 -3.11
N TYR A 59 -16.47 -1.01 -3.49
CA TYR A 59 -15.23 -0.25 -3.74
C TYR A 59 -15.30 0.62 -5.00
N ASP A 60 -16.04 0.21 -6.01
CA ASP A 60 -16.25 1.00 -7.25
C ASP A 60 -17.01 2.33 -7.02
N LYS A 61 -17.63 2.48 -5.84
CA LYS A 61 -18.35 3.70 -5.45
C LYS A 61 -17.45 4.84 -5.00
N ILE A 62 -16.18 4.58 -4.76
CA ILE A 62 -15.26 5.55 -4.19
C ILE A 62 -14.02 5.73 -5.06
N ASP A 63 -13.46 6.92 -5.03
CA ASP A 63 -12.20 7.25 -5.66
C ASP A 63 -11.30 8.00 -4.66
N LEU A 64 -10.20 7.35 -4.25
CA LEU A 64 -9.22 7.90 -3.32
C LEU A 64 -8.00 8.50 -4.02
N HIS A 65 -8.02 8.62 -5.34
CA HIS A 65 -6.97 9.34 -6.05
C HIS A 65 -7.07 10.85 -5.82
N ARG A 66 -5.98 11.55 -6.09
CA ARG A 66 -6.03 13.01 -6.19
C ARG A 66 -6.82 13.42 -7.44
N PRO A 67 -7.64 14.49 -7.38
CA PRO A 67 -7.77 15.45 -6.26
C PRO A 67 -8.89 15.11 -5.26
N TYR A 68 -9.54 13.95 -5.37
CA TYR A 68 -10.73 13.64 -4.58
C TYR A 68 -10.40 13.48 -3.09
N VAL A 69 -9.38 12.67 -2.76
CA VAL A 69 -8.95 12.43 -1.38
C VAL A 69 -8.41 13.69 -0.70
N ASP A 70 -7.90 14.67 -1.45
CA ASP A 70 -7.38 15.92 -0.90
C ASP A 70 -8.48 16.84 -0.33
N LYS A 71 -9.74 16.57 -0.66
CA LYS A 71 -10.90 17.30 -0.13
C LYS A 71 -11.33 16.79 1.25
N ILE A 72 -10.82 15.66 1.67
CA ILE A 72 -11.14 15.07 2.98
C ILE A 72 -10.32 15.77 4.04
N VAL A 73 -10.99 16.43 4.97
CA VAL A 73 -10.40 17.10 6.11
C VAL A 73 -10.84 16.37 7.38
N LEU A 74 -9.90 15.85 8.14
CA LEU A 74 -10.17 15.16 9.38
C LEU A 74 -10.12 16.14 10.56
N VAL A 75 -10.47 15.67 11.74
CA VAL A 75 -10.47 16.47 12.97
C VAL A 75 -9.55 15.82 14.01
N ASN A 76 -8.74 16.62 14.70
CA ASN A 76 -7.93 16.15 15.82
C ASN A 76 -8.73 16.15 17.13
N GLU A 77 -8.11 15.68 18.22
CA GLU A 77 -8.74 15.62 19.55
C GLU A 77 -9.12 16.98 20.12
N GLU A 78 -8.49 18.07 19.63
CA GLU A 78 -8.78 19.46 20.04
C GLU A 78 -9.90 20.10 19.20
N GLY A 79 -10.49 19.35 18.25
CA GLY A 79 -11.52 19.86 17.35
C GLY A 79 -10.98 20.71 16.19
N LYS A 80 -9.68 20.63 15.89
CA LYS A 80 -9.04 21.39 14.82
C LYS A 80 -8.89 20.56 13.54
N PRO A 81 -8.88 21.22 12.36
CA PRO A 81 -8.77 20.52 11.09
C PRO A 81 -7.39 19.87 10.89
N MET A 82 -7.40 18.71 10.29
CA MET A 82 -6.23 18.01 9.81
C MET A 82 -6.33 17.83 8.29
N TYR A 83 -5.27 18.17 7.58
CA TYR A 83 -5.20 18.10 6.13
C TYR A 83 -4.30 16.94 5.69
N ARG A 84 -4.68 16.27 4.59
CA ARG A 84 -3.90 15.17 4.06
C ARG A 84 -2.52 15.63 3.58
N GLU A 85 -1.51 14.82 3.84
CA GLU A 85 -0.17 15.02 3.30
C GLU A 85 -0.21 15.03 1.76
N SER A 86 0.33 16.08 1.13
CA SER A 86 0.23 16.30 -0.32
C SER A 86 1.02 15.31 -1.14
N ASP A 87 2.02 14.66 -0.55
CA ASP A 87 2.88 13.72 -1.24
C ASP A 87 2.15 12.41 -1.59
N LEU A 88 2.70 11.74 -2.60
CA LEU A 88 2.30 10.42 -3.03
C LEU A 88 3.39 9.42 -2.65
N ILE A 89 3.02 8.20 -2.34
CA ILE A 89 3.99 7.14 -2.09
C ILE A 89 4.77 6.84 -3.38
N ASP A 90 5.96 6.30 -3.23
CA ASP A 90 6.74 5.89 -4.39
C ASP A 90 6.07 4.72 -5.12
N VAL A 91 5.99 4.78 -6.44
CA VAL A 91 5.39 3.72 -7.27
C VAL A 91 6.07 2.34 -7.05
N TRP A 92 7.31 2.33 -6.60
CA TRP A 92 8.00 1.10 -6.22
C TRP A 92 7.43 0.45 -4.95
N PHE A 93 6.77 1.24 -4.10
CA PHE A 93 5.98 0.67 -3.01
C PHE A 93 4.78 -0.09 -3.55
N ASP A 94 4.04 0.46 -4.51
CA ASP A 94 2.88 -0.21 -5.11
C ASP A 94 3.30 -1.55 -5.72
N SER A 95 4.37 -1.58 -6.50
CA SER A 95 4.88 -2.82 -7.10
C SER A 95 5.47 -3.80 -6.07
N GLY A 96 6.12 -3.28 -5.03
CA GLY A 96 6.70 -4.10 -3.96
C GLY A 96 5.68 -4.68 -3.00
N SER A 97 4.48 -4.11 -2.93
CA SER A 97 3.39 -4.60 -2.10
C SER A 97 2.49 -5.63 -2.80
N MET A 98 2.67 -5.86 -4.09
CA MET A 98 1.84 -6.74 -4.91
C MET A 98 1.58 -8.13 -4.30
N PRO A 99 2.55 -8.85 -3.70
CA PRO A 99 2.32 -10.22 -3.21
C PRO A 99 1.20 -10.35 -2.17
N TYR A 100 0.90 -9.30 -1.44
CA TYR A 100 -0.17 -9.27 -0.44
C TYR A 100 -1.30 -8.30 -0.79
N ALA A 101 -1.01 -7.22 -1.52
CA ALA A 101 -2.02 -6.27 -1.95
C ALA A 101 -3.05 -6.90 -2.91
N GLN A 102 -2.62 -7.81 -3.79
CA GLN A 102 -3.51 -8.56 -4.69
C GLN A 102 -4.53 -9.46 -3.95
N LEU A 103 -4.26 -9.78 -2.70
CA LEU A 103 -5.15 -10.58 -1.84
C LEU A 103 -6.04 -9.70 -0.96
N HIS A 104 -5.98 -8.39 -1.12
CA HIS A 104 -6.64 -7.41 -0.24
C HIS A 104 -6.26 -7.59 1.24
N TYR A 105 -5.00 -8.00 1.48
CA TYR A 105 -4.46 -8.16 2.82
C TYR A 105 -4.49 -6.84 3.61
N PRO A 106 -4.84 -6.82 4.90
CA PRO A 106 -5.20 -7.96 5.76
C PRO A 106 -6.72 -8.14 5.96
N PHE A 107 -7.57 -7.60 5.10
CA PHE A 107 -8.97 -7.33 5.40
C PHE A 107 -9.91 -8.51 5.21
N GLU A 108 -9.78 -9.32 4.18
CA GLU A 108 -10.74 -10.38 3.87
C GLU A 108 -10.12 -11.70 3.42
N GLY A 109 -10.88 -12.79 3.61
CA GLY A 109 -10.57 -14.13 3.12
C GLY A 109 -9.45 -14.83 3.86
N GLU A 110 -9.43 -16.18 3.80
CA GLU A 110 -8.39 -17.01 4.41
C GLU A 110 -7.02 -16.80 3.76
N MET A 111 -6.99 -16.39 2.50
CA MET A 111 -5.75 -16.16 1.76
C MET A 111 -5.07 -14.86 2.20
N ALA A 112 -5.86 -13.84 2.48
CA ALA A 112 -5.36 -12.54 2.93
C ALA A 112 -4.99 -12.55 4.42
N ARG A 113 -5.65 -13.40 5.21
CA ARG A 113 -5.40 -13.51 6.66
C ARG A 113 -4.61 -14.76 6.94
N GLY A 114 -3.31 -14.61 7.13
CA GLY A 114 -2.49 -15.67 7.67
C GLY A 114 -2.83 -15.98 9.13
N THR A 115 -2.24 -17.02 9.64
CA THR A 115 -2.32 -17.45 11.03
C THR A 115 -0.97 -17.29 11.74
N GLU A 116 -0.93 -17.44 13.06
CA GLU A 116 0.32 -17.50 13.80
C GLU A 116 1.25 -18.60 13.26
N ALA A 117 0.69 -19.74 12.82
CA ALA A 117 1.49 -20.80 12.22
C ALA A 117 2.10 -20.37 10.86
N ASP A 118 1.42 -19.53 10.10
CA ASP A 118 1.98 -18.97 8.87
C ASP A 118 3.13 -18.01 9.19
N ARG A 119 3.01 -17.20 10.24
CA ARG A 119 4.10 -16.36 10.74
C ARG A 119 5.29 -17.20 11.21
N ASP A 120 5.05 -18.22 12.00
CA ASP A 120 6.10 -19.09 12.53
C ASP A 120 6.83 -19.87 11.44
N ALA A 121 6.19 -20.08 10.29
CA ALA A 121 6.80 -20.67 9.11
C ALA A 121 7.71 -19.71 8.32
N LEU A 122 7.69 -18.41 8.62
CA LEU A 122 8.56 -17.43 7.96
C LEU A 122 10.03 -17.66 8.29
N ILE A 123 10.87 -17.47 7.31
CA ILE A 123 12.32 -17.45 7.50
C ILE A 123 12.69 -16.14 8.21
N HIS A 124 13.17 -16.26 9.44
CA HIS A 124 13.67 -15.17 10.30
C HIS A 124 12.63 -14.36 11.11
N SER A 125 11.37 -14.70 11.10
CA SER A 125 10.41 -13.99 11.97
C SER A 125 10.56 -14.44 13.42
N THR A 126 11.33 -13.69 14.21
CA THR A 126 11.50 -13.92 15.65
C THR A 126 10.96 -12.78 16.52
N TYR A 127 10.30 -11.79 15.93
CA TYR A 127 9.98 -10.54 16.63
C TYR A 127 8.49 -10.40 16.89
N GLU A 128 8.15 -10.20 18.17
CA GLU A 128 6.80 -9.74 18.55
C GLU A 128 6.60 -8.31 18.00
N GLY A 129 5.52 -8.09 17.26
CA GLY A 129 5.16 -6.75 16.72
C GLY A 129 5.14 -6.64 15.20
N TYR A 130 5.61 -7.64 14.47
CA TYR A 130 5.43 -7.69 13.03
C TYR A 130 4.07 -8.25 12.64
N ALA A 131 3.58 -7.84 11.47
CA ALA A 131 2.30 -8.31 10.95
C ALA A 131 2.33 -9.82 10.64
N ILE A 132 1.20 -10.50 10.82
CA ILE A 132 1.01 -11.87 10.35
C ILE A 132 0.89 -11.81 8.82
N PRO A 133 1.72 -12.54 8.06
CA PRO A 133 1.68 -12.48 6.61
C PRO A 133 0.44 -13.15 6.04
N PRO A 134 0.07 -12.87 4.78
CA PRO A 134 -0.94 -13.65 4.11
C PRO A 134 -0.49 -15.09 3.91
N LYS A 135 -1.45 -16.00 3.75
CA LYS A 135 -1.19 -17.40 3.44
C LYS A 135 -0.34 -17.53 2.16
N PHE A 136 0.57 -18.48 2.13
CA PHE A 136 1.52 -18.70 1.02
C PHE A 136 2.57 -17.60 0.83
N TYR A 137 2.76 -16.73 1.79
CA TYR A 137 3.88 -15.82 1.80
C TYR A 137 5.08 -16.46 2.53
N PRO A 138 6.33 -16.25 2.11
CA PRO A 138 6.79 -15.52 0.93
C PRO A 138 6.55 -16.29 -0.38
N ALA A 139 6.65 -15.60 -1.52
CA ALA A 139 6.49 -16.21 -2.83
C ALA A 139 7.48 -17.37 -3.04
N ASP A 140 7.06 -18.43 -3.72
CA ASP A 140 7.95 -19.59 -3.98
C ASP A 140 9.09 -19.22 -4.91
N PHE A 141 8.83 -18.45 -5.96
CA PHE A 141 9.87 -17.89 -6.84
C PHE A 141 9.40 -16.63 -7.56
N ILE A 142 10.36 -15.83 -8.01
CA ILE A 142 10.16 -14.72 -8.93
C ILE A 142 11.16 -14.82 -10.09
N ASN A 143 10.84 -14.20 -11.23
CA ASN A 143 11.72 -14.15 -12.40
C ASN A 143 11.64 -12.78 -13.06
N GLU A 144 12.78 -12.10 -13.12
CA GLU A 144 12.95 -10.81 -13.81
C GLU A 144 14.43 -10.61 -14.20
N GLY A 145 14.71 -9.52 -14.91
CA GLY A 145 16.07 -9.16 -15.29
C GLY A 145 16.97 -8.83 -14.10
N VAL A 146 18.27 -9.03 -14.25
CA VAL A 146 19.28 -8.76 -13.20
C VAL A 146 19.30 -7.29 -12.74
N ASP A 147 18.83 -6.36 -13.56
CA ASP A 147 18.70 -4.94 -13.20
C ASP A 147 17.67 -4.69 -12.08
N GLN A 148 16.76 -5.64 -11.84
CA GLN A 148 15.79 -5.57 -10.76
C GLN A 148 16.38 -5.77 -9.36
N THR A 149 17.65 -6.09 -9.23
CA THR A 149 18.41 -6.04 -7.98
C THR A 149 18.42 -4.63 -7.36
N ARG A 150 18.24 -3.59 -8.19
CA ARG A 150 18.08 -2.18 -7.77
C ARG A 150 16.70 -1.62 -8.07
N GLY A 151 15.72 -2.47 -8.25
CA GLY A 151 14.33 -2.13 -8.52
C GLY A 151 13.39 -3.05 -7.75
N TRP A 152 12.64 -3.87 -8.45
CA TRP A 152 11.58 -4.68 -7.86
C TRP A 152 12.05 -5.67 -6.80
N PHE A 153 13.17 -6.38 -7.02
CA PHE A 153 13.70 -7.30 -6.01
C PHE A 153 14.03 -6.59 -4.70
N PHE A 154 14.63 -5.40 -4.79
CA PHE A 154 14.92 -4.59 -3.61
C PHE A 154 13.65 -4.15 -2.89
N THR A 155 12.66 -3.61 -3.60
CA THR A 155 11.43 -3.10 -2.98
C THR A 155 10.58 -4.20 -2.37
N LEU A 156 10.49 -5.37 -3.00
CA LEU A 156 9.87 -6.55 -2.41
C LEU A 156 10.49 -6.89 -1.05
N HIS A 157 11.82 -6.97 -0.98
CA HIS A 157 12.52 -7.30 0.27
C HIS A 157 12.43 -6.19 1.30
N ALA A 158 12.55 -4.93 0.91
CA ALA A 158 12.46 -3.80 1.83
C ALA A 158 11.12 -3.79 2.55
N ILE A 159 10.02 -3.97 1.82
CA ILE A 159 8.68 -4.00 2.41
C ILE A 159 8.48 -5.27 3.25
N ALA A 160 8.88 -6.43 2.75
CA ALA A 160 8.78 -7.69 3.47
C ALA A 160 9.51 -7.65 4.82
N THR A 161 10.70 -7.06 4.85
CA THR A 161 11.49 -6.91 6.08
C THR A 161 10.80 -5.95 7.06
N MET A 162 10.30 -4.82 6.57
CA MET A 162 9.65 -3.83 7.44
C MET A 162 8.31 -4.32 8.01
N VAL A 163 7.54 -5.08 7.24
CA VAL A 163 6.17 -5.47 7.63
C VAL A 163 6.13 -6.83 8.31
N PHE A 164 6.91 -7.79 7.82
CA PHE A 164 6.83 -9.19 8.23
C PHE A 164 8.13 -9.74 8.85
N ASP A 165 9.21 -8.97 8.90
CA ASP A 165 10.55 -9.44 9.26
C ASP A 165 10.96 -10.70 8.49
N SER A 166 10.74 -10.71 7.19
CA SER A 166 10.92 -11.88 6.34
C SER A 166 11.49 -11.53 4.98
N VAL A 167 11.91 -12.58 4.26
CA VAL A 167 12.18 -12.48 2.82
C VAL A 167 10.85 -12.38 2.05
N ALA A 168 10.85 -11.75 0.89
CA ALA A 168 9.68 -11.64 0.04
C ALA A 168 9.46 -12.87 -0.86
N PHE A 169 10.52 -13.60 -1.15
CA PHE A 169 10.52 -14.79 -2.02
C PHE A 169 11.62 -15.75 -1.60
N LYS A 170 11.40 -17.06 -1.87
CA LYS A 170 12.33 -18.15 -1.54
C LYS A 170 13.40 -18.34 -2.62
N ASN A 171 13.02 -18.14 -3.88
CA ASN A 171 13.88 -18.36 -5.04
C ASN A 171 13.72 -17.21 -6.05
N VAL A 172 14.80 -16.91 -6.75
CA VAL A 172 14.81 -15.95 -7.85
C VAL A 172 15.52 -16.54 -9.07
N ILE A 173 14.88 -16.41 -10.24
CA ILE A 173 15.51 -16.65 -11.52
C ILE A 173 15.83 -15.28 -12.10
N SER A 174 17.12 -14.94 -12.15
CA SER A 174 17.57 -13.66 -12.66
C SER A 174 18.01 -13.82 -14.11
N SER A 175 17.22 -13.26 -15.02
CA SER A 175 17.53 -13.24 -16.45
C SER A 175 18.62 -12.22 -16.76
N GLY A 176 19.39 -12.46 -17.83
CA GLY A 176 20.36 -11.49 -18.34
C GLY A 176 19.69 -10.21 -18.88
N LEU A 177 20.52 -9.21 -19.16
CA LEU A 177 20.04 -7.98 -19.80
C LEU A 177 19.67 -8.26 -21.27
N VAL A 178 18.59 -7.62 -21.72
CA VAL A 178 18.28 -7.58 -23.15
C VAL A 178 19.25 -6.66 -23.85
N LEU A 179 19.87 -7.18 -24.92
CA LEU A 179 20.91 -6.50 -25.67
C LEU A 179 20.40 -6.17 -27.09
N ASP A 180 20.93 -5.10 -27.67
CA ASP A 180 20.74 -4.79 -29.08
C ASP A 180 21.52 -5.75 -29.99
N ALA A 181 21.34 -5.65 -31.30
CA ALA A 181 22.04 -6.49 -32.28
C ALA A 181 23.57 -6.38 -32.24
N LYS A 182 24.11 -5.38 -31.59
CA LYS A 182 25.53 -5.13 -31.40
C LYS A 182 26.04 -5.59 -30.02
N GLY A 183 25.18 -6.17 -29.20
CA GLY A 183 25.53 -6.63 -27.85
C GLY A 183 25.54 -5.53 -26.77
N ASN A 184 25.02 -4.34 -27.05
CA ASN A 184 24.93 -3.28 -26.06
C ASN A 184 23.62 -3.38 -25.28
N LYS A 185 23.62 -3.00 -23.99
CA LYS A 185 22.40 -2.92 -23.17
C LYS A 185 21.39 -1.99 -23.84
N MET A 186 20.15 -2.47 -24.02
CA MET A 186 19.05 -1.65 -24.52
C MET A 186 18.69 -0.57 -23.49
N SER A 187 18.52 0.67 -23.97
CA SER A 187 18.20 1.81 -23.13
C SER A 187 17.41 2.86 -23.92
N LYS A 188 16.30 3.33 -23.37
CA LYS A 188 15.52 4.44 -23.94
C LYS A 188 16.35 5.71 -24.10
N HIS A 189 17.33 5.93 -23.24
CA HIS A 189 18.23 7.10 -23.30
C HIS A 189 19.18 7.03 -24.51
N VAL A 190 19.61 5.83 -24.88
CA VAL A 190 20.47 5.59 -26.05
C VAL A 190 19.66 5.46 -27.34
N GLY A 191 18.37 5.20 -27.23
CA GLY A 191 17.49 5.05 -28.39
C GLY A 191 17.70 3.75 -29.19
N ASN A 192 18.23 2.71 -28.55
CA ASN A 192 18.46 1.39 -29.17
C ASN A 192 17.46 0.33 -28.68
N VAL A 193 16.23 0.78 -28.36
CA VAL A 193 15.11 -0.07 -27.88
C VAL A 193 14.16 -0.30 -29.04
#